data_259b6743a544899320f451d4d8c43810
#
_entry.id   259b6743a544899320f451d4d8c43810
#
_cell.length_a   1.000
_cell.length_b   1.000
_cell.length_c   1.000
_cell.angle_alpha   90.00
_cell.angle_beta   90.00
_cell.angle_gamma   90.00
#
_symmetry.space_group_name_H-M   'P 1'
#
loop_
_entity.id
_entity.type
_entity.pdbx_description
1 polymer ?
#
loop_
_entity_poly.entity_id
_entity_poly.type
_entity_poly.pdbx_seq_one_letter_code
_entity_poly.pdbx_strand_id
1 'polypeptide(L)'
;MPLVTQTFNHKTLMRIAIVMAFVQFTNALEYMALTPVFTFMADGFSVPVSFSGYVSGMYTLGAVLSGIIAFYWIDLFNKKQFLFKNMVLLGALTFLSTLTTHFGTLLALRFCAGLVGGTTMGVGMSILINYAPANLRGKMLATVIASFSLVSIVGMPAILFLCTHYGWHSALWLISSLCLLSLPLIVFIIPKDTLSPGVERKLSIDSPTLLFASCTALVQFSPMLIIPILTPLMTQYMGAQQNLLPLLFLSGGIAGYLTTKITGMLTSRLSALLLAIISTLFFVASLLIPAMGYHNVFLFITLFLGASYSRLVCASSVVVLFPEDKQRASFTSLQTAMMYLITTLAFFLSSLLLPAQGITTQNLNTLLVVSALAASVFPVLVIILQKKLAKRNHSGVA
;
A
#
# COMPACT_ATOMS: atom_id res chain seq x y z
N MET A 1 -10.34 38.10 -7.34
CA MET A 1 -10.32 37.68 -8.75
C MET A 1 -11.02 36.34 -8.85
N PRO A 2 -12.04 36.15 -9.68
CA PRO A 2 -12.67 34.85 -9.84
C PRO A 2 -11.64 33.89 -10.46
N LEU A 3 -11.47 32.73 -9.82
CA LEU A 3 -10.69 31.61 -10.34
C LEU A 3 -11.26 31.27 -11.71
N VAL A 4 -10.47 31.47 -12.76
CA VAL A 4 -10.81 30.99 -14.12
C VAL A 4 -10.77 29.46 -14.01
N THR A 5 -11.91 28.86 -13.72
CA THR A 5 -12.12 27.42 -13.83
C THR A 5 -12.03 27.08 -15.32
N GLN A 6 -10.84 26.65 -15.76
CA GLN A 6 -10.70 26.04 -17.08
C GLN A 6 -11.64 24.84 -17.13
N THR A 7 -12.73 24.98 -17.88
CA THR A 7 -13.68 23.88 -18.11
C THR A 7 -13.05 22.91 -19.11
N PHE A 8 -12.42 21.86 -18.56
CA PHE A 8 -11.87 20.79 -19.37
C PHE A 8 -13.00 19.87 -19.89
N ASN A 9 -12.89 19.46 -21.14
CA ASN A 9 -13.78 18.45 -21.70
C ASN A 9 -13.64 17.13 -20.93
N HIS A 10 -14.73 16.39 -20.79
CA HIS A 10 -14.78 15.06 -20.13
C HIS A 10 -13.66 14.13 -20.60
N LYS A 11 -13.35 14.10 -21.91
CA LYS A 11 -12.26 13.28 -22.47
C LYS A 11 -10.89 13.69 -21.91
N THR A 12 -10.62 14.97 -21.76
CA THR A 12 -9.35 15.49 -21.21
C THR A 12 -9.23 15.14 -19.73
N LEU A 13 -10.30 15.31 -18.95
CA LEU A 13 -10.33 14.93 -17.53
C LEU A 13 -10.07 13.44 -17.33
N MET A 14 -10.66 12.59 -18.18
CA MET A 14 -10.42 11.14 -18.10
C MET A 14 -8.99 10.78 -18.49
N ARG A 15 -8.37 11.45 -19.47
CA ARG A 15 -6.95 11.28 -19.81
C ARG A 15 -6.04 11.64 -18.63
N ILE A 16 -6.33 12.73 -17.92
CA ILE A 16 -5.59 13.10 -16.70
C ILE A 16 -5.72 12.00 -15.65
N ALA A 17 -6.93 11.47 -15.41
CA ALA A 17 -7.15 10.39 -14.46
C ALA A 17 -6.38 9.10 -14.82
N ILE A 18 -6.33 8.75 -16.12
CA ILE A 18 -5.56 7.59 -16.61
C ILE A 18 -4.05 7.78 -16.41
N VAL A 19 -3.52 8.98 -16.72
CA VAL A 19 -2.11 9.27 -16.48
C VAL A 19 -1.77 9.20 -14.98
N MET A 20 -2.64 9.74 -14.13
CA MET A 20 -2.46 9.65 -12.68
C MET A 20 -2.55 8.20 -12.18
N ALA A 21 -3.45 7.40 -12.76
CA ALA A 21 -3.53 5.96 -12.46
C ALA A 21 -2.26 5.22 -12.89
N PHE A 22 -1.68 5.57 -14.04
CA PHE A 22 -0.40 4.99 -14.50
C PHE A 22 0.78 5.37 -13.58
N VAL A 23 0.88 6.64 -13.19
CA VAL A 23 1.89 7.13 -12.23
C VAL A 23 1.73 6.38 -10.89
N GLN A 24 0.49 6.26 -10.41
CA GLN A 24 0.21 5.56 -9.16
C GLN A 24 0.48 4.05 -9.26
N PHE A 25 0.15 3.42 -10.41
CA PHE A 25 0.51 2.02 -10.68
C PHE A 25 2.02 1.82 -10.58
N THR A 26 2.81 2.69 -11.24
CA THR A 26 4.28 2.60 -11.24
C THR A 26 4.85 2.80 -9.85
N ASN A 27 4.37 3.80 -9.10
CA ASN A 27 4.81 4.07 -7.73
C ASN A 27 4.44 2.92 -6.77
N ALA A 28 3.24 2.38 -6.89
CA ALA A 28 2.79 1.27 -6.06
C ALA A 28 3.52 -0.03 -6.41
N LEU A 29 3.80 -0.26 -7.70
CA LEU A 29 4.59 -1.41 -8.15
C LEU A 29 6.01 -1.35 -7.57
N GLU A 30 6.66 -0.19 -7.62
CA GLU A 30 7.99 0.03 -7.05
C GLU A 30 8.01 -0.26 -5.55
N TYR A 31 7.03 0.25 -4.82
CA TYR A 31 6.90 0.02 -3.38
C TYR A 31 6.68 -1.46 -3.04
N MET A 32 5.77 -2.14 -3.75
CA MET A 32 5.33 -3.50 -3.42
C MET A 32 6.27 -4.59 -3.96
N ALA A 33 6.88 -4.36 -5.13
CA ALA A 33 7.62 -5.39 -5.84
C ALA A 33 8.91 -5.80 -5.13
N LEU A 34 9.59 -4.87 -4.45
CA LEU A 34 10.91 -5.16 -3.92
C LEU A 34 10.89 -6.19 -2.79
N THR A 35 9.80 -6.30 -2.06
CA THR A 35 9.64 -7.33 -1.02
C THR A 35 9.82 -8.76 -1.57
N PRO A 36 9.05 -9.23 -2.56
CA PRO A 36 9.25 -10.55 -3.14
C PRO A 36 10.49 -10.64 -4.03
N VAL A 37 10.90 -9.55 -4.70
CA VAL A 37 12.12 -9.50 -5.53
C VAL A 37 13.36 -9.73 -4.67
N PHE A 38 13.37 -9.27 -3.40
CA PHE A 38 14.50 -9.44 -2.52
C PHE A 38 14.87 -10.91 -2.29
N THR A 39 13.93 -11.83 -2.41
CA THR A 39 14.23 -13.28 -2.36
C THR A 39 15.23 -13.71 -3.43
N PHE A 40 15.24 -13.03 -4.58
CA PHE A 40 16.17 -13.29 -5.69
C PHE A 40 17.46 -12.45 -5.60
N MET A 41 17.48 -11.45 -4.72
CA MET A 41 18.62 -10.53 -4.53
C MET A 41 19.52 -10.93 -3.36
N ALA A 42 18.98 -11.59 -2.35
CA ALA A 42 19.60 -11.81 -1.04
C ALA A 42 20.99 -12.43 -1.13
N ASP A 43 21.16 -13.46 -1.97
CA ASP A 43 22.45 -14.13 -2.17
C ASP A 43 23.50 -13.17 -2.74
N GLY A 44 23.13 -12.30 -3.68
CA GLY A 44 24.03 -11.30 -4.26
C GLY A 44 24.53 -10.27 -3.25
N PHE A 45 23.80 -10.05 -2.16
CA PHE A 45 24.19 -9.16 -1.05
C PHE A 45 24.79 -9.91 0.14
N SER A 46 24.91 -11.24 0.05
CA SER A 46 25.42 -12.11 1.13
C SER A 46 24.65 -11.90 2.46
N VAL A 47 23.34 -11.72 2.39
CA VAL A 47 22.45 -11.54 3.54
C VAL A 47 21.27 -12.52 3.49
N PRO A 48 20.70 -12.89 4.64
CA PRO A 48 19.56 -13.79 4.66
C PRO A 48 18.32 -13.15 4.05
N VAL A 49 17.46 -13.98 3.44
CA VAL A 49 16.19 -13.56 2.84
C VAL A 49 15.24 -12.93 3.89
N SER A 50 15.38 -13.30 5.16
CA SER A 50 14.65 -12.69 6.28
C SER A 50 14.85 -11.18 6.43
N PHE A 51 15.91 -10.61 5.82
CA PHE A 51 16.18 -9.16 5.81
C PHE A 51 15.30 -8.37 4.82
N SER A 52 14.42 -9.02 4.09
CA SER A 52 13.46 -8.35 3.18
C SER A 52 12.59 -7.31 3.89
N GLY A 53 12.25 -7.53 5.16
CA GLY A 53 11.52 -6.56 5.97
C GLY A 53 12.31 -5.28 6.26
N TYR A 54 13.64 -5.36 6.42
CA TYR A 54 14.46 -4.14 6.53
C TYR A 54 14.46 -3.34 5.23
N VAL A 55 14.56 -4.00 4.07
CA VAL A 55 14.55 -3.35 2.76
C VAL A 55 13.24 -2.61 2.51
N SER A 56 12.11 -3.28 2.76
CA SER A 56 10.78 -2.70 2.58
C SER A 56 10.45 -1.70 3.71
N GLY A 57 10.92 -1.96 4.93
CA GLY A 57 10.76 -1.07 6.08
C GLY A 57 11.49 0.26 5.92
N MET A 58 12.68 0.26 5.31
CA MET A 58 13.40 1.51 5.01
C MET A 58 12.64 2.39 4.02
N TYR A 59 12.00 1.80 3.01
CA TYR A 59 11.13 2.56 2.11
C TYR A 59 9.95 3.18 2.86
N THR A 60 9.22 2.40 3.64
CA THR A 60 8.06 2.91 4.37
C THR A 60 8.45 3.94 5.44
N LEU A 61 9.61 3.81 6.06
CA LEU A 61 10.17 4.81 6.97
C LEU A 61 10.42 6.15 6.25
N GLY A 62 11.04 6.11 5.07
CA GLY A 62 11.19 7.28 4.21
C GLY A 62 9.84 7.90 3.84
N ALA A 63 8.84 7.07 3.50
CA ALA A 63 7.50 7.52 3.16
C ALA A 63 6.76 8.18 4.34
N VAL A 64 6.96 7.71 5.58
CA VAL A 64 6.44 8.39 6.79
C VAL A 64 7.00 9.81 6.89
N LEU A 65 8.33 9.94 6.80
CA LEU A 65 8.98 11.25 6.94
C LEU A 65 8.57 12.21 5.84
N SER A 66 8.57 11.75 4.58
CA SER A 66 8.14 12.58 3.46
C SER A 66 6.66 12.95 3.54
N GLY A 67 5.80 12.06 4.01
CA GLY A 67 4.39 12.34 4.24
C GLY A 67 4.16 13.43 5.28
N ILE A 68 4.91 13.42 6.39
CA ILE A 68 4.87 14.47 7.42
C ILE A 68 5.35 15.80 6.83
N ILE A 69 6.46 15.81 6.11
CA ILE A 69 7.02 17.01 5.47
C ILE A 69 6.02 17.55 4.43
N ALA A 70 5.47 16.69 3.59
CA ALA A 70 4.51 17.07 2.57
C ALA A 70 3.22 17.68 3.16
N PHE A 71 2.77 17.21 4.32
CA PHE A 71 1.61 17.78 5.01
C PHE A 71 1.74 19.29 5.24
N TYR A 72 2.96 19.78 5.54
CA TYR A 72 3.22 21.20 5.77
C TYR A 72 3.54 22.00 4.51
N TRP A 73 4.19 21.38 3.51
CA TRP A 73 4.86 22.13 2.43
C TRP A 73 4.33 21.84 1.02
N ILE A 74 3.50 20.81 0.83
CA ILE A 74 3.08 20.36 -0.50
C ILE A 74 2.33 21.44 -1.30
N ASP A 75 1.60 22.31 -0.62
CA ASP A 75 0.81 23.38 -1.25
C ASP A 75 1.68 24.58 -1.69
N LEU A 76 2.94 24.64 -1.25
CA LEU A 76 3.89 25.69 -1.66
C LEU A 76 4.57 25.38 -2.99
N PHE A 77 4.51 24.14 -3.47
CA PHE A 77 5.18 23.71 -4.67
C PHE A 77 4.21 23.55 -5.85
N ASN A 78 4.75 23.76 -7.06
CA ASN A 78 4.04 23.38 -8.29
C ASN A 78 3.90 21.84 -8.35
N LYS A 79 2.69 21.33 -8.17
CA LYS A 79 2.42 19.90 -8.01
C LYS A 79 2.82 19.10 -9.24
N LYS A 80 2.64 19.65 -10.46
CA LYS A 80 3.07 19.00 -11.70
C LYS A 80 4.60 18.84 -11.76
N GLN A 81 5.34 19.90 -11.46
CA GLN A 81 6.81 19.85 -11.46
C GLN A 81 7.32 18.94 -10.35
N PHE A 82 6.69 18.98 -9.18
CA PHE A 82 7.03 18.11 -8.06
C PHE A 82 6.83 16.62 -8.43
N LEU A 83 5.68 16.28 -9.02
CA LEU A 83 5.39 14.92 -9.49
C LEU A 83 6.40 14.46 -10.54
N PHE A 84 6.73 15.32 -11.51
CA PHE A 84 7.75 15.04 -12.52
C PHE A 84 9.12 14.71 -11.89
N LYS A 85 9.59 15.56 -10.98
CA LYS A 85 10.85 15.33 -10.25
C LYS A 85 10.83 14.06 -9.43
N ASN A 86 9.72 13.76 -8.76
CA ASN A 86 9.53 12.52 -8.02
C ASN A 86 9.68 11.29 -8.92
N MET A 87 9.06 11.27 -10.10
CA MET A 87 9.17 10.12 -11.01
C MET A 87 10.58 9.97 -11.60
N VAL A 88 11.28 11.08 -11.88
CA VAL A 88 12.71 11.04 -12.29
C VAL A 88 13.57 10.43 -11.18
N LEU A 89 13.44 10.96 -9.96
CA LEU A 89 14.24 10.50 -8.82
C LEU A 89 13.91 9.06 -8.45
N LEU A 90 12.64 8.67 -8.44
CA LEU A 90 12.22 7.31 -8.14
C LEU A 90 12.80 6.32 -9.15
N GLY A 91 12.69 6.62 -10.45
CA GLY A 91 13.28 5.81 -11.51
C GLY A 91 14.80 5.70 -11.40
N ALA A 92 15.49 6.82 -11.11
CA ALA A 92 16.94 6.84 -10.91
C ALA A 92 17.37 6.02 -9.68
N LEU A 93 16.69 6.16 -8.53
CA LEU A 93 16.99 5.41 -7.31
C LEU A 93 16.74 3.91 -7.49
N THR A 94 15.66 3.54 -8.21
CA THR A 94 15.36 2.15 -8.54
C THR A 94 16.43 1.58 -9.48
N PHE A 95 16.85 2.34 -10.49
CA PHE A 95 17.95 1.92 -11.38
C PHE A 95 19.28 1.78 -10.64
N LEU A 96 19.65 2.76 -9.79
CA LEU A 96 20.86 2.70 -8.96
C LEU A 96 20.87 1.49 -8.02
N SER A 97 19.70 1.03 -7.57
CA SER A 97 19.58 -0.18 -6.77
C SER A 97 20.05 -1.44 -7.50
N THR A 98 20.07 -1.43 -8.85
CA THR A 98 20.60 -2.56 -9.65
C THR A 98 22.13 -2.57 -9.75
N LEU A 99 22.78 -1.45 -9.46
CA LEU A 99 24.24 -1.30 -9.55
C LEU A 99 24.93 -1.51 -8.21
N THR A 100 24.19 -1.56 -7.11
CA THR A 100 24.79 -1.70 -5.77
C THR A 100 25.04 -3.16 -5.42
N THR A 101 26.17 -3.40 -4.77
CA THR A 101 26.58 -4.71 -4.24
C THR A 101 26.60 -4.74 -2.70
N HIS A 102 26.44 -3.58 -2.06
CA HIS A 102 26.45 -3.46 -0.60
C HIS A 102 25.03 -3.32 -0.05
N PHE A 103 24.67 -4.17 0.91
CA PHE A 103 23.35 -4.16 1.53
C PHE A 103 23.01 -2.81 2.19
N GLY A 104 23.96 -2.19 2.90
CA GLY A 104 23.76 -0.86 3.50
C GLY A 104 23.44 0.23 2.48
N THR A 105 24.07 0.19 1.31
CA THR A 105 23.77 1.13 0.20
C THR A 105 22.36 0.87 -0.35
N LEU A 106 21.96 -0.39 -0.49
CA LEU A 106 20.59 -0.74 -0.88
C LEU A 106 19.57 -0.15 0.12
N LEU A 107 19.80 -0.29 1.43
CA LEU A 107 18.92 0.26 2.46
C LEU A 107 18.81 1.80 2.36
N ALA A 108 19.93 2.49 2.14
CA ALA A 108 19.95 3.94 1.94
C ALA A 108 19.16 4.35 0.69
N LEU A 109 19.34 3.64 -0.44
CA LEU A 109 18.58 3.90 -1.67
C LEU A 109 17.09 3.64 -1.46
N ARG A 110 16.72 2.61 -0.70
CA ARG A 110 15.32 2.32 -0.35
C ARG A 110 14.70 3.43 0.50
N PHE A 111 15.44 3.94 1.48
CA PHE A 111 14.99 5.07 2.28
C PHE A 111 14.77 6.32 1.42
N CYS A 112 15.72 6.66 0.54
CA CYS A 112 15.57 7.77 -0.39
C CYS A 112 14.40 7.57 -1.37
N ALA A 113 14.20 6.35 -1.88
CA ALA A 113 13.06 6.02 -2.73
C ALA A 113 11.74 6.20 -1.97
N GLY A 114 11.69 5.86 -0.69
CA GLY A 114 10.54 6.10 0.19
C GLY A 114 10.25 7.59 0.41
N LEU A 115 11.29 8.42 0.62
CA LEU A 115 11.14 9.88 0.70
C LEU A 115 10.49 10.47 -0.54
N VAL A 116 10.81 9.93 -1.71
CA VAL A 116 10.28 10.39 -3.00
C VAL A 116 8.90 9.79 -3.29
N GLY A 117 8.77 8.47 -3.17
CA GLY A 117 7.56 7.73 -3.53
C GLY A 117 6.39 7.98 -2.58
N GLY A 118 6.67 8.18 -1.29
CA GLY A 118 5.64 8.36 -0.25
C GLY A 118 4.73 9.56 -0.47
N THR A 119 5.19 10.60 -1.15
CA THR A 119 4.38 11.80 -1.46
C THR A 119 3.63 11.72 -2.78
N THR A 120 4.00 10.80 -3.67
CA THR A 120 3.51 10.73 -5.05
C THR A 120 1.99 10.55 -5.12
N MET A 121 1.41 9.70 -4.26
CA MET A 121 -0.04 9.49 -4.21
C MET A 121 -0.79 10.76 -3.78
N GLY A 122 -0.32 11.42 -2.72
CA GLY A 122 -0.95 12.64 -2.20
C GLY A 122 -0.94 13.77 -3.20
N VAL A 123 0.19 13.97 -3.89
CA VAL A 123 0.34 14.96 -4.97
C VAL A 123 -0.61 14.64 -6.13
N GLY A 124 -0.63 13.39 -6.57
CA GLY A 124 -1.50 12.94 -7.65
C GLY A 124 -2.98 13.14 -7.36
N MET A 125 -3.41 12.78 -6.16
CA MET A 125 -4.80 13.02 -5.71
C MET A 125 -5.13 14.51 -5.63
N SER A 126 -4.20 15.33 -5.15
CA SER A 126 -4.38 16.78 -5.08
C SER A 126 -4.53 17.40 -6.48
N ILE A 127 -3.73 16.98 -7.47
CA ILE A 127 -3.88 17.40 -8.85
C ILE A 127 -5.28 17.04 -9.38
N LEU A 128 -5.71 15.80 -9.20
CA LEU A 128 -7.03 15.34 -9.65
C LEU A 128 -8.18 16.15 -9.04
N ILE A 129 -8.14 16.39 -7.72
CA ILE A 129 -9.19 17.13 -7.02
C ILE A 129 -9.28 18.56 -7.51
N ASN A 130 -8.15 19.19 -7.86
CA ASN A 130 -8.12 20.57 -8.37
C ASN A 130 -8.80 20.71 -9.75
N TYR A 131 -8.69 19.68 -10.60
CA TYR A 131 -9.26 19.74 -11.95
C TYR A 131 -10.63 19.05 -12.07
N ALA A 132 -10.97 18.13 -11.17
CA ALA A 132 -12.17 17.33 -11.25
C ALA A 132 -13.42 18.12 -10.79
N PRO A 133 -14.42 18.31 -11.65
CA PRO A 133 -15.71 18.83 -11.23
C PRO A 133 -16.40 17.85 -10.27
N ALA A 134 -17.27 18.36 -9.39
CA ALA A 134 -17.85 17.58 -8.28
C ALA A 134 -18.51 16.26 -8.75
N ASN A 135 -19.21 16.29 -9.90
CA ASN A 135 -19.90 15.12 -10.47
C ASN A 135 -18.98 14.04 -11.04
N LEU A 136 -17.72 14.36 -11.42
CA LEU A 136 -16.76 13.41 -11.98
C LEU A 136 -15.65 13.02 -11.00
N ARG A 137 -15.49 13.76 -9.91
CA ARG A 137 -14.42 13.57 -8.93
C ARG A 137 -14.35 12.15 -8.41
N GLY A 138 -15.47 11.58 -8.01
CA GLY A 138 -15.54 10.20 -7.51
C GLY A 138 -15.07 9.17 -8.55
N LYS A 139 -15.48 9.32 -9.81
CA LYS A 139 -15.08 8.43 -10.91
C LYS A 139 -13.59 8.52 -11.22
N MET A 140 -13.03 9.73 -11.23
CA MET A 140 -11.60 9.95 -11.49
C MET A 140 -10.73 9.39 -10.36
N LEU A 141 -11.12 9.61 -9.10
CA LEU A 141 -10.44 9.05 -7.94
C LEU A 141 -10.49 7.51 -7.93
N ALA A 142 -11.65 6.94 -8.25
CA ALA A 142 -11.80 5.48 -8.36
C ALA A 142 -10.87 4.88 -9.42
N THR A 143 -10.67 5.57 -10.55
CA THR A 143 -9.72 5.14 -11.60
C THR A 143 -8.30 5.05 -11.09
N VAL A 144 -7.86 6.02 -10.27
CA VAL A 144 -6.52 6.01 -9.68
C VAL A 144 -6.39 4.91 -8.60
N ILE A 145 -7.41 4.75 -7.76
CA ILE A 145 -7.41 3.70 -6.72
C ILE A 145 -7.39 2.30 -7.34
N ALA A 146 -8.06 2.10 -8.48
CA ALA A 146 -8.05 0.82 -9.20
C ALA A 146 -6.64 0.40 -9.66
N SER A 147 -5.68 1.33 -9.79
CA SER A 147 -4.30 0.99 -10.13
C SER A 147 -3.63 0.05 -9.14
N PHE A 148 -3.98 0.10 -7.86
CA PHE A 148 -3.46 -0.85 -6.85
C PHE A 148 -3.89 -2.30 -7.13
N SER A 149 -5.13 -2.50 -7.58
CA SER A 149 -5.58 -3.83 -7.99
C SER A 149 -4.81 -4.33 -9.22
N LEU A 150 -4.50 -3.44 -10.18
CA LEU A 150 -3.68 -3.76 -11.34
C LEU A 150 -2.25 -4.14 -10.95
N VAL A 151 -1.67 -3.51 -9.92
CA VAL A 151 -0.35 -3.93 -9.39
C VAL A 151 -0.41 -5.38 -8.95
N SER A 152 -1.41 -5.77 -8.18
CA SER A 152 -1.51 -7.14 -7.65
C SER A 152 -1.80 -8.18 -8.75
N ILE A 153 -2.63 -7.85 -9.75
CA ILE A 153 -3.08 -8.80 -10.78
C ILE A 153 -2.11 -8.90 -11.95
N VAL A 154 -1.49 -7.79 -12.36
CA VAL A 154 -0.62 -7.72 -13.54
C VAL A 154 0.82 -7.39 -13.15
N GLY A 155 1.01 -6.37 -12.32
CA GLY A 155 2.34 -5.86 -11.98
C GLY A 155 3.20 -6.89 -11.27
N MET A 156 2.68 -7.48 -10.18
CA MET A 156 3.45 -8.46 -9.40
C MET A 156 3.77 -9.74 -10.18
N PRO A 157 2.81 -10.36 -10.90
CA PRO A 157 3.14 -11.50 -11.76
C PRO A 157 4.19 -11.18 -12.83
N ALA A 158 4.11 -10.03 -13.49
CA ALA A 158 5.08 -9.61 -14.49
C ALA A 158 6.48 -9.44 -13.88
N ILE A 159 6.59 -8.78 -12.73
CA ILE A 159 7.87 -8.62 -12.00
C ILE A 159 8.48 -9.99 -11.65
N LEU A 160 7.67 -10.88 -11.07
CA LEU A 160 8.14 -12.19 -10.66
C LEU A 160 8.49 -13.08 -11.86
N PHE A 161 7.75 -12.97 -12.97
CA PHE A 161 8.12 -13.63 -14.22
C PHE A 161 9.49 -13.17 -14.72
N LEU A 162 9.77 -11.87 -14.68
CA LEU A 162 11.08 -11.35 -15.06
C LEU A 162 12.17 -11.85 -14.09
N CYS A 163 11.93 -11.86 -12.79
CA CYS A 163 12.89 -12.37 -11.82
C CYS A 163 13.25 -13.83 -12.06
N THR A 164 12.25 -14.67 -12.36
CA THR A 164 12.46 -16.11 -12.53
C THR A 164 13.14 -16.49 -13.84
N HIS A 165 12.97 -15.69 -14.92
CA HIS A 165 13.50 -16.03 -16.26
C HIS A 165 14.72 -15.21 -16.66
N TYR A 166 14.82 -13.94 -16.20
CA TYR A 166 15.84 -12.99 -16.63
C TYR A 166 16.65 -12.38 -15.47
N GLY A 167 16.37 -12.83 -14.24
CA GLY A 167 17.01 -12.31 -13.03
C GLY A 167 16.38 -11.00 -12.50
N TRP A 168 16.64 -10.72 -11.24
CA TRP A 168 16.00 -9.62 -10.51
C TRP A 168 16.30 -8.21 -11.06
N HIS A 169 17.45 -8.03 -11.72
CA HIS A 169 17.81 -6.75 -12.38
C HIS A 169 16.76 -6.33 -13.41
N SER A 170 16.26 -7.31 -14.21
CA SER A 170 15.27 -7.03 -15.26
C SER A 170 13.95 -6.50 -14.69
N ALA A 171 13.55 -6.96 -13.52
CA ALA A 171 12.37 -6.47 -12.80
C ALA A 171 12.52 -4.98 -12.40
N LEU A 172 13.67 -4.60 -11.85
CA LEU A 172 13.94 -3.22 -11.49
C LEU A 172 14.13 -2.32 -12.72
N TRP A 173 14.70 -2.83 -13.80
CA TRP A 173 14.78 -2.10 -15.08
C TRP A 173 13.40 -1.83 -15.66
N LEU A 174 12.46 -2.78 -15.57
CA LEU A 174 11.07 -2.55 -15.97
C LEU A 174 10.45 -1.41 -15.15
N ILE A 175 10.59 -1.43 -13.82
CA ILE A 175 10.04 -0.39 -12.96
C ILE A 175 10.64 0.97 -13.28
N SER A 176 11.97 1.04 -13.43
CA SER A 176 12.66 2.28 -13.80
C SER A 176 12.19 2.80 -15.18
N SER A 177 12.01 1.91 -16.15
CA SER A 177 11.48 2.25 -17.48
C SER A 177 10.06 2.78 -17.43
N LEU A 178 9.19 2.21 -16.58
CA LEU A 178 7.83 2.73 -16.34
C LEU A 178 7.85 4.13 -15.70
N CYS A 179 8.79 4.38 -14.78
CA CYS A 179 9.00 5.73 -14.24
C CYS A 179 9.36 6.71 -15.36
N LEU A 180 10.31 6.37 -16.24
CA LEU A 180 10.70 7.20 -17.37
C LEU A 180 9.54 7.40 -18.36
N LEU A 181 8.77 6.35 -18.64
CA LEU A 181 7.59 6.43 -19.53
C LEU A 181 6.50 7.37 -18.96
N SER A 182 6.43 7.51 -17.65
CA SER A 182 5.48 8.44 -17.01
C SER A 182 5.82 9.91 -17.27
N LEU A 183 7.08 10.26 -17.54
CA LEU A 183 7.54 11.64 -17.68
C LEU A 183 6.88 12.38 -18.86
N PRO A 184 6.92 11.86 -20.12
CA PRO A 184 6.23 12.52 -21.22
C PRO A 184 4.73 12.58 -20.98
N LEU A 185 4.11 11.59 -20.36
CA LEU A 185 2.69 11.62 -20.05
C LEU A 185 2.35 12.77 -19.07
N ILE A 186 3.19 12.97 -18.03
CA ILE A 186 3.04 14.08 -17.08
C ILE A 186 3.21 15.43 -17.80
N VAL A 187 4.22 15.56 -18.66
CA VAL A 187 4.53 16.83 -19.33
C VAL A 187 3.41 17.23 -20.29
N PHE A 188 2.95 16.31 -21.13
CA PHE A 188 2.02 16.63 -22.24
C PHE A 188 0.54 16.59 -21.83
N ILE A 189 0.15 15.76 -20.85
CA ILE A 189 -1.27 15.54 -20.53
C ILE A 189 -1.71 16.31 -19.30
N ILE A 190 -0.85 16.44 -18.25
CA ILE A 190 -1.22 17.18 -17.05
C ILE A 190 -1.09 18.68 -17.31
N PRO A 191 -2.15 19.49 -17.09
CA PRO A 191 -2.12 20.93 -17.28
C PRO A 191 -1.10 21.61 -16.36
N LYS A 192 -0.73 22.86 -16.69
CA LYS A 192 0.09 23.69 -15.82
C LYS A 192 -0.64 23.96 -14.51
N ASP A 193 0.02 23.67 -13.40
CA ASP A 193 -0.56 23.88 -12.07
C ASP A 193 -0.60 25.39 -11.76
N THR A 194 -1.76 25.85 -11.34
CA THR A 194 -1.93 27.17 -10.73
C THR A 194 -1.79 27.00 -9.24
N LEU A 195 -0.80 27.65 -8.63
CA LEU A 195 -0.62 27.66 -7.18
C LEU A 195 -1.93 28.12 -6.53
N SER A 196 -2.63 27.19 -5.89
CA SER A 196 -3.79 27.54 -5.09
C SER A 196 -3.33 28.10 -3.76
N PRO A 197 -3.87 29.25 -3.30
CA PRO A 197 -3.59 29.73 -1.94
C PRO A 197 -3.90 28.60 -0.95
N GLY A 198 -2.97 28.32 -0.05
CA GLY A 198 -3.12 27.23 0.92
C GLY A 198 -4.43 27.40 1.70
N VAL A 199 -5.27 26.38 1.64
CA VAL A 199 -6.44 26.28 2.50
C VAL A 199 -5.92 25.96 3.91
N GLU A 200 -6.17 26.80 4.90
CA GLU A 200 -5.86 26.49 6.29
C GLU A 200 -6.52 25.16 6.67
N ARG A 201 -5.70 24.14 6.81
CA ARG A 201 -6.14 22.80 7.21
C ARG A 201 -6.15 22.73 8.75
N LYS A 202 -7.27 23.04 9.36
CA LYS A 202 -7.48 22.83 10.80
C LYS A 202 -8.08 21.45 11.03
N LEU A 203 -7.24 20.39 10.99
CA LEU A 203 -7.61 19.11 11.59
C LEU A 203 -7.14 19.12 13.04
N SER A 204 -8.04 19.04 13.99
CA SER A 204 -7.68 18.80 15.39
C SER A 204 -7.26 17.34 15.53
N ILE A 205 -6.02 17.10 15.95
CA ILE A 205 -5.51 15.75 16.22
C ILE A 205 -5.85 15.43 17.67
N ASP A 206 -7.09 15.01 17.90
CA ASP A 206 -7.54 14.48 19.18
C ASP A 206 -7.48 12.95 19.24
N SER A 207 -7.66 12.39 20.42
CA SER A 207 -7.60 10.93 20.63
C SER A 207 -8.58 10.14 19.77
N PRO A 208 -9.84 10.55 19.55
CA PRO A 208 -10.74 9.89 18.60
C PRO A 208 -10.23 9.94 17.15
N THR A 209 -9.78 11.09 16.67
CA THR A 209 -9.25 11.26 15.31
C THR A 209 -8.06 10.33 15.06
N LEU A 210 -7.13 10.27 16.03
CA LEU A 210 -5.96 9.40 15.94
C LEU A 210 -6.36 7.91 15.92
N LEU A 211 -7.33 7.51 16.76
CA LEU A 211 -7.81 6.13 16.82
C LEU A 211 -8.47 5.70 15.49
N PHE A 212 -9.35 6.54 14.92
CA PHE A 212 -9.98 6.24 13.65
C PHE A 212 -8.97 6.24 12.49
N ALA A 213 -8.04 7.18 12.44
CA ALA A 213 -7.00 7.23 11.43
C ALA A 213 -6.06 6.01 11.50
N SER A 214 -5.79 5.49 12.71
CA SER A 214 -4.93 4.31 12.91
C SER A 214 -5.63 2.98 12.64
N CYS A 215 -6.96 2.93 12.53
CA CYS A 215 -7.70 1.67 12.44
C CYS A 215 -7.26 0.82 11.24
N THR A 216 -7.23 1.39 10.05
CA THR A 216 -6.81 0.66 8.83
C THR A 216 -5.34 0.22 8.91
N ALA A 217 -4.49 1.03 9.52
CA ALA A 217 -3.10 0.72 9.76
C ALA A 217 -2.93 -0.47 10.72
N LEU A 218 -3.65 -0.48 11.83
CA LEU A 218 -3.65 -1.57 12.81
C LEU A 218 -4.15 -2.89 12.20
N VAL A 219 -5.16 -2.82 11.34
CA VAL A 219 -5.66 -4.00 10.61
C VAL A 219 -4.64 -4.54 9.63
N GLN A 220 -3.86 -3.66 8.99
CA GLN A 220 -2.79 -4.05 8.07
C GLN A 220 -1.54 -4.57 8.78
N PHE A 221 -1.36 -4.31 10.07
CA PHE A 221 -0.19 -4.77 10.82
C PHE A 221 0.03 -6.28 10.70
N SER A 222 -1.03 -7.07 10.88
CA SER A 222 -0.94 -8.54 10.85
C SER A 222 -0.51 -9.11 9.48
N PRO A 223 -1.09 -8.74 8.32
CA PRO A 223 -0.56 -9.22 7.05
C PRO A 223 0.83 -8.66 6.73
N MET A 224 1.14 -7.42 7.14
CA MET A 224 2.45 -6.82 6.89
C MET A 224 3.59 -7.49 7.67
N LEU A 225 3.31 -8.25 8.72
CA LEU A 225 4.29 -9.13 9.36
C LEU A 225 4.70 -10.29 8.45
N ILE A 226 3.80 -10.80 7.61
CA ILE A 226 4.01 -11.98 6.77
C ILE A 226 4.50 -11.61 5.37
N ILE A 227 4.11 -10.46 4.84
CA ILE A 227 4.47 -10.01 3.49
C ILE A 227 5.98 -10.08 3.20
N PRO A 228 6.90 -9.66 4.11
CA PRO A 228 8.34 -9.74 3.84
C PRO A 228 8.85 -11.14 3.57
N ILE A 229 8.24 -12.13 4.19
CA ILE A 229 8.64 -13.54 4.07
C ILE A 229 7.70 -14.36 3.18
N LEU A 230 6.71 -13.74 2.55
CA LEU A 230 5.67 -14.44 1.80
C LEU A 230 6.25 -15.34 0.71
N THR A 231 7.22 -14.83 -0.06
CA THR A 231 7.89 -15.60 -1.12
C THR A 231 8.73 -16.76 -0.56
N PRO A 232 9.66 -16.57 0.39
CA PRO A 232 10.40 -17.68 0.96
C PRO A 232 9.50 -18.65 1.73
N LEU A 233 8.42 -18.20 2.37
CA LEU A 233 7.43 -19.06 3.00
C LEU A 233 6.82 -20.04 1.96
N MET A 234 6.42 -19.52 0.80
CA MET A 234 5.84 -20.35 -0.26
C MET A 234 6.87 -21.29 -0.90
N THR A 235 8.10 -20.82 -1.16
CA THR A 235 9.09 -21.59 -1.91
C THR A 235 9.92 -22.50 -1.01
N GLN A 236 10.48 -22.00 0.08
CA GLN A 236 11.41 -22.74 0.92
C GLN A 236 10.70 -23.62 1.96
N TYR A 237 9.57 -23.13 2.52
CA TYR A 237 8.87 -23.85 3.58
C TYR A 237 7.71 -24.71 3.04
N MET A 238 6.89 -24.17 2.14
CA MET A 238 5.76 -24.91 1.56
C MET A 238 6.13 -25.68 0.28
N GLY A 239 7.35 -25.53 -0.25
CA GLY A 239 7.86 -26.31 -1.37
C GLY A 239 7.35 -25.87 -2.75
N ALA A 240 6.85 -24.65 -2.92
CA ALA A 240 6.45 -24.16 -4.22
C ALA A 240 7.65 -23.95 -5.15
N GLN A 241 7.53 -24.37 -6.40
CA GLN A 241 8.53 -24.07 -7.40
C GLN A 241 8.58 -22.58 -7.72
N GLN A 242 9.76 -22.00 -7.88
CA GLN A 242 9.92 -20.57 -8.14
C GLN A 242 9.22 -20.10 -9.42
N ASN A 243 9.15 -20.95 -10.45
CA ASN A 243 8.45 -20.67 -11.70
C ASN A 243 6.93 -20.52 -11.55
N LEU A 244 6.35 -21.02 -10.45
CA LEU A 244 4.93 -20.86 -10.12
C LEU A 244 4.62 -19.54 -9.41
N LEU A 245 5.62 -18.81 -8.92
CA LEU A 245 5.39 -17.54 -8.18
C LEU A 245 4.53 -16.53 -8.93
N PRO A 246 4.73 -16.29 -10.26
CA PRO A 246 3.87 -15.38 -11.00
C PRO A 246 2.40 -15.80 -10.95
N LEU A 247 2.12 -17.10 -11.10
CA LEU A 247 0.77 -17.64 -11.08
C LEU A 247 0.15 -17.61 -9.67
N LEU A 248 0.95 -17.85 -8.63
CA LEU A 248 0.53 -17.76 -7.23
C LEU A 248 0.12 -16.33 -6.88
N PHE A 249 0.95 -15.33 -7.23
CA PHE A 249 0.61 -13.93 -6.98
C PHE A 249 -0.58 -13.46 -7.83
N LEU A 250 -0.72 -13.94 -9.06
CA LEU A 250 -1.89 -13.69 -9.90
C LEU A 250 -3.17 -14.22 -9.24
N SER A 251 -3.17 -15.47 -8.77
CA SER A 251 -4.33 -16.08 -8.11
C SER A 251 -4.71 -15.34 -6.83
N GLY A 252 -3.70 -14.98 -6.02
CA GLY A 252 -3.90 -14.17 -4.80
C GLY A 252 -4.41 -12.76 -5.11
N GLY A 253 -3.90 -12.11 -6.17
CA GLY A 253 -4.38 -10.80 -6.63
C GLY A 253 -5.84 -10.82 -7.09
N ILE A 254 -6.22 -11.84 -7.86
CA ILE A 254 -7.61 -12.06 -8.30
C ILE A 254 -8.51 -12.30 -7.08
N ALA A 255 -8.09 -13.17 -6.15
CA ALA A 255 -8.83 -13.43 -4.92
C ALA A 255 -9.00 -12.14 -4.10
N GLY A 256 -7.95 -11.33 -3.95
CA GLY A 256 -8.00 -10.03 -3.29
C GLY A 256 -8.97 -9.06 -3.94
N TYR A 257 -8.98 -8.97 -5.26
CA TYR A 257 -9.93 -8.13 -6.01
C TYR A 257 -11.39 -8.60 -5.81
N LEU A 258 -11.64 -9.91 -5.96
CA LEU A 258 -12.98 -10.47 -5.79
C LEU A 258 -13.50 -10.28 -4.37
N THR A 259 -12.68 -10.56 -3.36
CA THR A 259 -13.07 -10.38 -1.96
C THR A 259 -13.28 -8.91 -1.60
N THR A 260 -12.49 -7.98 -2.15
CA THR A 260 -12.72 -6.54 -2.01
C THR A 260 -14.11 -6.16 -2.52
N LYS A 261 -14.48 -6.63 -3.71
CA LYS A 261 -15.79 -6.35 -4.32
C LYS A 261 -16.93 -6.98 -3.54
N ILE A 262 -16.80 -8.26 -3.16
CA ILE A 262 -17.80 -8.99 -2.39
C ILE A 262 -17.99 -8.33 -1.02
N THR A 263 -16.91 -8.06 -0.29
CA THR A 263 -16.98 -7.41 1.02
C THR A 263 -17.61 -6.02 0.90
N GLY A 264 -17.23 -5.24 -0.11
CA GLY A 264 -17.85 -3.93 -0.36
C GLY A 264 -19.36 -4.00 -0.57
N MET A 265 -19.87 -5.01 -1.29
CA MET A 265 -21.32 -5.24 -1.43
C MET A 265 -21.96 -5.71 -0.10
N LEU A 266 -21.26 -6.51 0.68
CA LEU A 266 -21.77 -7.03 1.95
C LEU A 266 -21.82 -5.99 3.07
N THR A 267 -21.02 -4.90 3.01
CA THR A 267 -21.07 -3.84 4.01
C THR A 267 -22.43 -3.14 4.12
N SER A 268 -23.26 -3.20 3.06
CA SER A 268 -24.63 -2.69 3.07
C SER A 268 -25.66 -3.67 3.65
N ARG A 269 -25.31 -4.96 3.79
CA ARG A 269 -26.22 -6.03 4.19
C ARG A 269 -25.90 -6.65 5.55
N LEU A 270 -24.63 -6.66 5.93
CA LEU A 270 -24.13 -7.29 7.15
C LEU A 270 -23.51 -6.23 8.07
N SER A 271 -23.56 -6.50 9.37
CA SER A 271 -22.91 -5.63 10.34
C SER A 271 -21.37 -5.64 10.16
N ALA A 272 -20.73 -4.49 10.37
CA ALA A 272 -19.28 -4.40 10.27
C ALA A 272 -18.56 -5.34 11.25
N LEU A 273 -19.15 -5.62 12.41
CA LEU A 273 -18.60 -6.57 13.38
C LEU A 273 -18.61 -8.01 12.82
N LEU A 274 -19.72 -8.44 12.21
CA LEU A 274 -19.82 -9.79 11.60
C LEU A 274 -18.80 -9.95 10.46
N LEU A 275 -18.67 -8.93 9.60
CA LEU A 275 -17.67 -8.93 8.53
C LEU A 275 -16.23 -8.93 9.08
N ALA A 276 -15.97 -8.21 10.17
CA ALA A 276 -14.67 -8.22 10.83
C ALA A 276 -14.33 -9.60 11.40
N ILE A 277 -15.30 -10.28 12.03
CA ILE A 277 -15.12 -11.64 12.57
C ILE A 277 -14.85 -12.63 11.43
N ILE A 278 -15.71 -12.66 10.40
CA ILE A 278 -15.59 -13.60 9.27
C ILE A 278 -14.23 -13.41 8.57
N SER A 279 -13.88 -12.17 8.22
CA SER A 279 -12.62 -11.90 7.52
C SER A 279 -11.40 -12.21 8.38
N THR A 280 -11.46 -12.02 9.71
CA THR A 280 -10.40 -12.41 10.63
C THR A 280 -10.27 -13.92 10.74
N LEU A 281 -11.37 -14.65 10.81
CA LEU A 281 -11.34 -16.13 10.83
C LEU A 281 -10.70 -16.70 9.56
N PHE A 282 -11.06 -16.18 8.37
CA PHE A 282 -10.41 -16.59 7.12
C PHE A 282 -8.92 -16.24 7.09
N PHE A 283 -8.53 -15.08 7.64
CA PHE A 283 -7.12 -14.70 7.74
C PHE A 283 -6.35 -15.66 8.66
N VAL A 284 -6.86 -15.94 9.85
CA VAL A 284 -6.24 -16.90 10.79
C VAL A 284 -6.20 -18.30 10.17
N ALA A 285 -7.27 -18.74 9.51
CA ALA A 285 -7.30 -20.02 8.81
C ALA A 285 -6.22 -20.12 7.73
N SER A 286 -5.93 -19.02 7.01
CA SER A 286 -4.83 -19.00 6.05
C SER A 286 -3.47 -19.24 6.70
N LEU A 287 -3.24 -18.66 7.88
CA LEU A 287 -1.98 -18.84 8.63
C LEU A 287 -1.82 -20.26 9.20
N LEU A 288 -2.93 -20.95 9.47
CA LEU A 288 -2.88 -22.34 9.94
C LEU A 288 -2.39 -23.30 8.85
N ILE A 289 -2.55 -23.00 7.58
CA ILE A 289 -2.11 -23.85 6.46
C ILE A 289 -0.60 -24.16 6.58
N PRO A 290 0.31 -23.15 6.55
CA PRO A 290 1.74 -23.42 6.74
C PRO A 290 2.07 -23.87 8.19
N ALA A 291 1.38 -23.36 9.21
CA ALA A 291 1.62 -23.74 10.61
C ALA A 291 1.39 -25.24 10.88
N MET A 292 0.43 -25.86 10.20
CA MET A 292 0.13 -27.29 10.29
C MET A 292 0.93 -28.14 9.30
N GLY A 293 1.85 -27.54 8.53
CA GLY A 293 2.65 -28.24 7.53
C GLY A 293 1.90 -28.63 6.26
N TYR A 294 0.76 -28.02 5.98
CA TYR A 294 0.09 -28.25 4.70
C TYR A 294 0.80 -27.50 3.57
N HIS A 295 1.01 -28.20 2.43
CA HIS A 295 1.76 -27.68 1.27
C HIS A 295 0.86 -27.10 0.15
N ASN A 296 -0.42 -26.82 0.43
CA ASN A 296 -1.30 -26.23 -0.59
C ASN A 296 -1.10 -24.71 -0.67
N VAL A 297 -0.10 -24.31 -1.47
CA VAL A 297 0.33 -22.92 -1.63
C VAL A 297 -0.73 -22.05 -2.30
N PHE A 298 -1.50 -22.59 -3.27
CA PHE A 298 -2.59 -21.86 -3.91
C PHE A 298 -3.69 -21.51 -2.92
N LEU A 299 -4.08 -22.46 -2.08
CA LEU A 299 -5.08 -22.21 -1.04
C LEU A 299 -4.59 -21.16 -0.03
N PHE A 300 -3.32 -21.27 0.37
CA PHE A 300 -2.71 -20.30 1.29
C PHE A 300 -2.74 -18.89 0.74
N ILE A 301 -2.18 -18.64 -0.44
CA ILE A 301 -2.03 -17.29 -1.00
C ILE A 301 -3.39 -16.64 -1.32
N THR A 302 -4.36 -17.44 -1.82
CA THR A 302 -5.70 -16.95 -2.14
C THR A 302 -6.47 -16.56 -0.88
N LEU A 303 -6.44 -17.39 0.16
CA LEU A 303 -7.07 -17.07 1.45
C LEU A 303 -6.35 -15.91 2.15
N PHE A 304 -5.02 -15.90 2.16
CA PHE A 304 -4.22 -14.89 2.83
C PHE A 304 -4.47 -13.49 2.25
N LEU A 305 -4.32 -13.33 0.94
CA LEU A 305 -4.56 -12.05 0.27
C LEU A 305 -6.04 -11.69 0.26
N GLY A 306 -6.92 -12.65 -0.03
CA GLY A 306 -8.36 -12.43 -0.01
C GLY A 306 -8.87 -11.93 1.34
N ALA A 307 -8.48 -12.59 2.42
CA ALA A 307 -8.87 -12.19 3.77
C ALA A 307 -8.24 -10.84 4.18
N SER A 308 -6.98 -10.58 3.81
CA SER A 308 -6.29 -9.32 4.08
C SER A 308 -7.01 -8.13 3.45
N TYR A 309 -7.38 -8.24 2.17
CA TYR A 309 -8.14 -7.20 1.49
C TYR A 309 -9.56 -7.04 2.04
N SER A 310 -10.25 -8.15 2.37
CA SER A 310 -11.57 -8.12 2.99
C SER A 310 -11.55 -7.36 4.33
N ARG A 311 -10.56 -7.63 5.19
CA ARG A 311 -10.36 -6.92 6.47
C ARG A 311 -10.14 -5.43 6.27
N LEU A 312 -9.32 -5.05 5.29
CA LEU A 312 -9.04 -3.65 4.96
C LEU A 312 -10.30 -2.90 4.50
N VAL A 313 -11.13 -3.54 3.65
CA VAL A 313 -12.40 -2.97 3.18
C VAL A 313 -13.38 -2.78 4.34
N CYS A 314 -13.50 -3.78 5.20
CA CYS A 314 -14.35 -3.70 6.40
C CYS A 314 -13.89 -2.57 7.33
N ALA A 315 -12.59 -2.43 7.61
CA ALA A 315 -12.05 -1.35 8.41
C ALA A 315 -12.34 0.03 7.77
N SER A 316 -12.11 0.15 6.47
CA SER A 316 -12.33 1.39 5.72
C SER A 316 -13.81 1.82 5.75
N SER A 317 -14.75 0.86 5.69
CA SER A 317 -16.19 1.14 5.73
C SER A 317 -16.64 1.76 7.06
N VAL A 318 -15.98 1.42 8.17
CA VAL A 318 -16.25 2.02 9.49
C VAL A 318 -15.56 3.39 9.61
N VAL A 319 -14.32 3.49 9.15
CA VAL A 319 -13.51 4.69 9.29
C VAL A 319 -14.03 5.85 8.47
N VAL A 320 -14.58 5.60 7.28
CA VAL A 320 -15.12 6.63 6.38
C VAL A 320 -16.27 7.42 6.97
N LEU A 321 -16.95 6.88 8.00
CA LEU A 321 -18.07 7.54 8.70
C LEU A 321 -17.62 8.60 9.72
N PHE A 322 -16.34 8.63 10.07
CA PHE A 322 -15.85 9.50 11.14
C PHE A 322 -15.56 10.95 10.70
N PRO A 323 -14.82 11.22 9.58
CA PRO A 323 -14.45 12.59 9.22
C PRO A 323 -15.62 13.36 8.63
N GLU A 324 -15.75 14.63 9.01
CA GLU A 324 -16.62 15.57 8.33
C GLU A 324 -16.12 15.85 6.90
N ASP A 325 -17.03 16.25 6.01
CA ASP A 325 -16.70 16.47 4.59
C ASP A 325 -15.53 17.44 4.38
N LYS A 326 -15.46 18.50 5.20
CA LYS A 326 -14.41 19.53 5.16
C LYS A 326 -13.04 18.99 5.62
N GLN A 327 -13.01 17.96 6.46
CA GLN A 327 -11.82 17.39 7.09
C GLN A 327 -11.33 16.10 6.41
N ARG A 328 -12.09 15.53 5.46
CA ARG A 328 -11.79 14.25 4.83
C ARG A 328 -10.39 14.17 4.22
N ALA A 329 -9.94 15.20 3.52
CA ALA A 329 -8.62 15.21 2.88
C ALA A 329 -7.48 15.15 3.91
N SER A 330 -7.57 15.98 4.96
CA SER A 330 -6.57 15.99 6.04
C SER A 330 -6.59 14.70 6.84
N PHE A 331 -7.78 14.15 7.10
CA PHE A 331 -7.95 12.86 7.76
C PHE A 331 -7.33 11.70 6.94
N THR A 332 -7.55 11.67 5.62
CA THR A 332 -6.96 10.65 4.74
C THR A 332 -5.43 10.76 4.71
N SER A 333 -4.87 11.97 4.76
CA SER A 333 -3.43 12.16 4.86
C SER A 333 -2.86 11.61 6.17
N LEU A 334 -3.53 11.88 7.30
CA LEU A 334 -3.16 11.31 8.61
C LEU A 334 -3.26 9.78 8.59
N GLN A 335 -4.34 9.23 8.04
CA GLN A 335 -4.54 7.79 7.88
C GLN A 335 -3.41 7.14 7.07
N THR A 336 -2.99 7.76 5.98
CA THR A 336 -1.88 7.28 5.13
C THR A 336 -0.55 7.31 5.90
N ALA A 337 -0.28 8.37 6.65
CA ALA A 337 0.91 8.45 7.50
C ALA A 337 0.93 7.34 8.56
N MET A 338 -0.22 7.07 9.22
CA MET A 338 -0.36 5.97 10.17
C MET A 338 -0.15 4.60 9.51
N MET A 339 -0.65 4.41 8.27
CA MET A 339 -0.43 3.18 7.52
C MET A 339 1.05 2.94 7.26
N TYR A 340 1.79 3.93 6.78
CA TYR A 340 3.23 3.77 6.57
C TYR A 340 3.98 3.51 7.88
N LEU A 341 3.64 4.23 8.96
CA LEU A 341 4.28 4.05 10.26
C LEU A 341 4.11 2.61 10.79
N ILE A 342 2.87 2.12 10.80
CA ILE A 342 2.56 0.77 11.31
C ILE A 342 3.09 -0.31 10.39
N THR A 343 3.09 -0.08 9.07
CA THR A 343 3.73 -0.99 8.11
C THR A 343 5.25 -1.06 8.33
N THR A 344 5.90 0.07 8.62
CA THR A 344 7.33 0.11 8.96
C THR A 344 7.63 -0.76 10.19
N LEU A 345 6.84 -0.58 11.25
CA LEU A 345 6.97 -1.38 12.46
C LEU A 345 6.77 -2.88 12.19
N ALA A 346 5.75 -3.24 11.40
CA ALA A 346 5.49 -4.63 11.04
C ALA A 346 6.65 -5.24 10.24
N PHE A 347 7.19 -4.53 9.27
CA PHE A 347 8.29 -5.00 8.44
C PHE A 347 9.58 -5.19 9.24
N PHE A 348 9.94 -4.25 10.09
CA PHE A 348 11.11 -4.38 10.96
C PHE A 348 10.92 -5.52 11.97
N LEU A 349 9.74 -5.62 12.58
CA LEU A 349 9.45 -6.70 13.52
C LEU A 349 9.49 -8.08 12.84
N SER A 350 9.00 -8.19 11.58
CA SER A 350 9.12 -9.42 10.79
C SER A 350 10.58 -9.87 10.65
N SER A 351 11.48 -8.96 10.27
CA SER A 351 12.91 -9.28 10.14
C SER A 351 13.61 -9.54 11.48
N LEU A 352 13.18 -8.87 12.56
CA LEU A 352 13.72 -9.10 13.91
C LEU A 352 13.33 -10.46 14.49
N LEU A 353 12.12 -10.93 14.23
CA LEU A 353 11.62 -12.23 14.70
C LEU A 353 12.23 -13.41 13.93
N LEU A 354 12.82 -13.16 12.77
CA LEU A 354 13.47 -14.18 11.94
C LEU A 354 14.98 -14.00 11.99
N PRO A 355 15.72 -14.87 12.65
CA PRO A 355 17.16 -14.74 12.80
C PRO A 355 17.89 -14.86 11.45
N ALA A 356 19.11 -14.33 11.41
CA ALA A 356 20.01 -14.38 10.26
C ALA A 356 20.37 -15.81 9.79
N GLN A 357 20.17 -16.81 10.64
CA GLN A 357 20.47 -18.21 10.36
C GLN A 357 19.46 -18.94 9.46
N GLY A 358 18.43 -18.22 8.98
CA GLY A 358 17.38 -18.77 8.12
C GLY A 358 16.02 -18.94 8.82
N ILE A 359 15.00 -19.29 8.04
CA ILE A 359 13.64 -19.52 8.53
C ILE A 359 13.59 -20.91 9.14
N THR A 360 13.61 -20.99 10.49
CA THR A 360 13.34 -22.24 11.20
C THR A 360 11.84 -22.39 11.45
N THR A 361 11.35 -23.63 11.59
CA THR A 361 9.93 -23.91 11.91
C THR A 361 9.47 -23.17 13.17
N GLN A 362 10.33 -23.11 14.21
CA GLN A 362 10.00 -22.44 15.46
C GLN A 362 9.80 -20.92 15.27
N ASN A 363 10.72 -20.25 14.57
CA ASN A 363 10.66 -18.81 14.33
C ASN A 363 9.49 -18.44 13.42
N LEU A 364 9.23 -19.27 12.40
CA LEU A 364 8.07 -19.10 11.53
C LEU A 364 6.77 -19.22 12.34
N ASN A 365 6.62 -20.26 13.14
CA ASN A 365 5.44 -20.44 13.97
C ASN A 365 5.24 -19.27 14.95
N THR A 366 6.32 -18.74 15.54
CA THR A 366 6.25 -17.54 16.38
C THR A 366 5.68 -16.36 15.59
N LEU A 367 6.18 -16.11 14.38
CA LEU A 367 5.70 -15.03 13.53
C LEU A 367 4.23 -15.21 13.11
N LEU A 368 3.83 -16.44 12.76
CA LEU A 368 2.44 -16.77 12.42
C LEU A 368 1.49 -16.55 13.60
N VAL A 369 1.90 -16.98 14.80
CA VAL A 369 1.13 -16.77 16.03
C VAL A 369 1.01 -15.28 16.36
N VAL A 370 2.09 -14.51 16.31
CA VAL A 370 2.06 -13.06 16.55
C VAL A 370 1.12 -12.38 15.54
N SER A 371 1.19 -12.78 14.25
CA SER A 371 0.30 -12.25 13.21
C SER A 371 -1.17 -12.62 13.48
N ALA A 372 -1.47 -13.86 13.91
CA ALA A 372 -2.83 -14.30 14.24
C ALA A 372 -3.40 -13.56 15.47
N LEU A 373 -2.59 -13.38 16.51
CA LEU A 373 -2.97 -12.61 17.70
C LEU A 373 -3.25 -11.14 17.34
N ALA A 374 -2.37 -10.51 16.59
CA ALA A 374 -2.57 -9.15 16.09
C ALA A 374 -3.85 -9.03 15.23
N ALA A 375 -4.13 -10.06 14.41
CA ALA A 375 -5.35 -10.10 13.60
C ALA A 375 -6.61 -10.14 14.46
N SER A 376 -6.60 -10.87 15.57
CA SER A 376 -7.75 -11.07 16.46
C SER A 376 -8.17 -9.79 17.20
N VAL A 377 -7.32 -8.76 17.23
CA VAL A 377 -7.67 -7.44 17.79
C VAL A 377 -8.70 -6.70 16.92
N PHE A 378 -8.79 -7.01 15.63
CA PHE A 378 -9.63 -6.24 14.71
C PHE A 378 -11.13 -6.22 15.05
N PRO A 379 -11.81 -7.34 15.37
CA PRO A 379 -13.22 -7.30 15.80
C PRO A 379 -13.44 -6.44 17.06
N VAL A 380 -12.51 -6.49 18.01
CA VAL A 380 -12.57 -5.67 19.23
C VAL A 380 -12.45 -4.18 18.88
N LEU A 381 -11.53 -3.85 17.96
CA LEU A 381 -11.36 -2.48 17.48
C LEU A 381 -12.64 -1.95 16.81
N VAL A 382 -13.33 -2.76 16.00
CA VAL A 382 -14.61 -2.40 15.37
C VAL A 382 -15.67 -2.08 16.43
N ILE A 383 -15.79 -2.86 17.51
CA ILE A 383 -16.71 -2.60 18.60
C ILE A 383 -16.43 -1.24 19.26
N ILE A 384 -15.16 -0.94 19.53
CA ILE A 384 -14.75 0.33 20.15
C ILE A 384 -15.10 1.50 19.24
N LEU A 385 -14.82 1.40 17.93
CA LEU A 385 -15.11 2.45 16.96
C LEU A 385 -16.61 2.70 16.82
N GLN A 386 -17.43 1.63 16.72
CA GLN A 386 -18.88 1.74 16.63
C GLN A 386 -19.49 2.40 17.86
N LYS A 387 -19.01 2.05 19.08
CA LYS A 387 -19.44 2.71 20.33
C LYS A 387 -19.10 4.20 20.34
N LYS A 388 -17.93 4.60 19.84
CA LYS A 388 -17.53 6.01 19.74
C LYS A 388 -18.36 6.77 18.69
N LEU A 389 -18.66 6.19 17.56
CA LEU A 389 -19.58 6.79 16.56
C LEU A 389 -20.97 6.99 17.12
N ALA A 390 -21.53 6.00 17.83
CA ALA A 390 -22.85 6.11 18.45
C ALA A 390 -22.90 7.24 19.49
N LYS A 391 -21.88 7.37 20.36
CA LYS A 391 -21.78 8.46 21.33
C LYS A 391 -21.74 9.84 20.66
N ARG A 392 -20.97 9.98 19.55
CA ARG A 392 -20.87 11.24 18.81
C ARG A 392 -22.22 11.65 18.20
N ASN A 393 -22.97 10.70 17.65
CA ASN A 393 -24.27 10.95 17.06
C ASN A 393 -25.30 11.40 18.12
N HIS A 394 -25.21 10.88 19.36
CA HIS A 394 -26.07 11.30 20.46
C HIS A 394 -25.68 12.66 21.03
N SER A 395 -24.42 13.05 21.03
CA SER A 395 -23.95 14.37 21.51
C SER A 395 -24.10 15.49 20.50
N GLY A 396 -24.33 15.21 19.23
CA GLY A 396 -24.56 16.20 18.17
C GLY A 396 -26.03 16.55 17.93
N VAL A 397 -26.95 16.02 18.73
CA VAL A 397 -28.41 16.28 18.69
C VAL A 397 -28.86 17.15 19.86
N ALA A 398 -27.94 17.66 20.69
CA ALA A 398 -28.25 18.58 21.82
C ALA A 398 -27.88 20.03 21.48
#